data_5f67cf0590e471bf36946ab3274cb187
#
_entry.id   5f67cf0590e471bf36946ab3274cb187
#
_cell.length_a   1.000
_cell.length_b   1.000
_cell.length_c   1.000
_cell.angle_alpha   90.00
_cell.angle_beta   90.00
_cell.angle_gamma   90.00
#
_symmetry.space_group_name_H-M   'P 1'
#
loop_
_entity.id
_entity.type
_entity.pdbx_description
1 polymer ?
#
loop_
_entity_poly.entity_id
_entity_poly.type
_entity_poly.pdbx_seq_one_letter_code
_entity_poly.pdbx_strand_id
1 'polypeptide(L)'
;MEGNKMVFALAGNPNCGKTTLFNSLTGSTAYVGNWPGVTVEKREGLYKNKDLGEAKIVDLPGIYSLSPYTPEEVISRNFILNDKPDCVINVLDATNLERNLYMTTQILEMNVPVVVALNMMDSVKSSGQSIDCDALSKKLGVPVVPISALRYTNLDELMRQAMSAASLKREGRSVWNTGSERENIQKAVKIYTDGSVDNALFHAMKALEGDELEAKDNKLAYDEVQRLGINAEDFEATSADLRYKYITGSLSGVRTGAPVQESKKLSLSDKIDKVLTNKWLGIPLMVVILFL
;
A
#
# COMPACT_ATOMS: atom_id res chain seq x y z
N MET A 1 30.61 -5.51 16.77
CA MET A 1 30.02 -5.85 15.45
C MET A 1 28.58 -5.39 15.51
N GLU A 2 28.24 -4.27 14.85
CA GLU A 2 26.83 -3.91 14.65
C GLU A 2 26.24 -4.98 13.72
N GLY A 3 25.48 -5.91 14.29
CA GLY A 3 24.72 -6.86 13.48
C GLY A 3 23.82 -6.09 12.52
N ASN A 4 23.77 -6.51 11.26
CA ASN A 4 22.95 -5.90 10.23
C ASN A 4 21.49 -5.93 10.71
N LYS A 5 20.97 -4.78 11.16
CA LYS A 5 19.60 -4.69 11.69
C LYS A 5 18.62 -4.85 10.53
N MET A 6 17.59 -5.65 10.73
CA MET A 6 16.49 -5.77 9.74
C MET A 6 15.89 -4.39 9.45
N VAL A 7 15.58 -4.14 8.18
CA VAL A 7 14.96 -2.90 7.71
C VAL A 7 13.55 -3.21 7.24
N PHE A 8 12.55 -2.61 7.87
CA PHE A 8 11.15 -2.74 7.49
C PHE A 8 10.63 -1.43 6.92
N ALA A 9 10.00 -1.50 5.76
CA ALA A 9 9.38 -0.36 5.10
C ALA A 9 7.87 -0.33 5.40
N LEU A 10 7.36 0.78 5.90
CA LEU A 10 5.92 1.02 5.98
C LEU A 10 5.45 1.61 4.66
N ALA A 11 4.59 0.91 3.95
CA ALA A 11 3.96 1.36 2.71
C ALA A 11 2.44 1.41 2.89
N GLY A 12 1.76 2.35 2.27
CA GLY A 12 0.30 2.45 2.38
C GLY A 12 -0.25 3.74 1.80
N ASN A 13 -1.56 3.76 1.58
CA ASN A 13 -2.24 4.92 1.04
C ASN A 13 -2.18 6.12 1.99
N PRO A 14 -2.32 7.35 1.49
CA PRO A 14 -2.53 8.51 2.37
C PRO A 14 -3.70 8.26 3.33
N ASN A 15 -3.53 8.68 4.59
CA ASN A 15 -4.53 8.58 5.66
C ASN A 15 -4.89 7.15 6.12
N CYS A 16 -4.18 6.10 5.72
CA CYS A 16 -4.39 4.73 6.25
C CYS A 16 -3.87 4.55 7.70
N GLY A 17 -3.30 5.59 8.30
CA GLY A 17 -2.74 5.57 9.64
C GLY A 17 -1.28 5.09 9.73
N LYS A 18 -0.54 5.15 8.61
CA LYS A 18 0.85 4.74 8.50
C LYS A 18 1.78 5.49 9.46
N THR A 19 1.69 6.83 9.50
CA THR A 19 2.47 7.66 10.44
C THR A 19 2.09 7.38 11.90
N THR A 20 0.82 7.11 12.20
CA THR A 20 0.40 6.69 13.54
C THR A 20 1.05 5.37 13.92
N LEU A 21 1.05 4.38 13.01
CA LEU A 21 1.72 3.10 13.23
C LEU A 21 3.23 3.28 13.41
N PHE A 22 3.88 4.09 12.58
CA PHE A 22 5.29 4.42 12.71
C PHE A 22 5.63 4.96 14.09
N ASN A 23 4.89 5.98 14.56
CA ASN A 23 5.09 6.56 15.88
C ASN A 23 4.83 5.55 17.02
N SER A 24 3.84 4.68 16.85
CA SER A 24 3.51 3.64 17.83
C SER A 24 4.59 2.57 17.94
N LEU A 25 5.29 2.26 16.85
CA LEU A 25 6.37 1.28 16.81
C LEU A 25 7.72 1.84 17.27
N THR A 26 8.03 3.11 16.94
CA THR A 26 9.35 3.71 17.15
C THR A 26 9.42 4.62 18.38
N GLY A 27 8.30 5.10 18.87
CA GLY A 27 8.24 6.02 20.01
C GLY A 27 9.04 7.30 19.75
N SER A 28 9.93 7.64 20.71
CA SER A 28 10.77 8.86 20.63
C SER A 28 12.07 8.71 19.83
N THR A 29 12.30 7.55 19.19
CA THR A 29 13.56 7.28 18.47
C THR A 29 13.51 7.63 16.98
N ALA A 30 12.48 8.37 16.56
CA ALA A 30 12.31 8.77 15.19
C ALA A 30 13.30 9.86 14.76
N TYR A 31 13.98 9.66 13.63
CA TYR A 31 14.74 10.68 12.92
C TYR A 31 13.90 11.18 11.74
N VAL A 32 13.86 12.49 11.57
CA VAL A 32 13.14 13.15 10.48
C VAL A 32 14.14 13.93 9.64
N GLY A 33 14.09 13.73 8.33
CA GLY A 33 14.91 14.42 7.34
C GLY A 33 14.16 14.51 6.02
N ASN A 34 14.86 14.75 4.92
CA ASN A 34 14.28 14.70 3.58
C ASN A 34 14.88 13.55 2.78
N TRP A 35 14.11 13.02 1.84
CA TRP A 35 14.66 12.11 0.86
C TRP A 35 15.70 12.82 -0.01
N PRO A 36 16.79 12.15 -0.42
CA PRO A 36 17.84 12.78 -1.21
C PRO A 36 17.31 13.42 -2.51
N GLY A 37 17.64 14.69 -2.73
CA GLY A 37 17.30 15.41 -3.97
C GLY A 37 15.85 15.91 -4.10
N VAL A 38 15.02 15.73 -3.08
CA VAL A 38 13.61 16.16 -3.07
C VAL A 38 13.20 16.78 -1.74
N THR A 39 12.07 17.49 -1.71
CA THR A 39 11.51 18.11 -0.51
C THR A 39 10.57 17.19 0.27
N VAL A 40 10.49 15.92 -0.12
CA VAL A 40 9.63 14.92 0.54
C VAL A 40 10.28 14.49 1.85
N GLU A 41 9.50 14.47 2.92
CA GLU A 41 9.96 14.10 4.26
C GLU A 41 10.27 12.59 4.34
N LYS A 42 11.43 12.27 4.94
CA LYS A 42 11.87 10.91 5.27
C LYS A 42 11.83 10.72 6.77
N ARG A 43 11.17 9.66 7.23
CA ARG A 43 11.14 9.27 8.65
C ARG A 43 11.73 7.90 8.82
N GLU A 44 12.67 7.79 9.73
CA GLU A 44 13.29 6.53 10.13
C GLU A 44 13.28 6.41 11.65
N GLY A 45 13.07 5.22 12.17
CA GLY A 45 13.08 4.99 13.61
C GLY A 45 13.50 3.57 13.95
N LEU A 46 13.72 3.32 15.22
CA LEU A 46 14.14 2.03 15.72
C LEU A 46 13.02 1.41 16.56
N TYR A 47 12.53 0.27 16.10
CA TYR A 47 11.69 -0.61 16.91
C TYR A 47 12.57 -1.42 17.85
N LYS A 48 12.20 -1.49 19.11
CA LYS A 48 12.87 -2.29 20.15
C LYS A 48 11.87 -3.09 20.94
N ASN A 49 12.07 -4.39 21.00
CA ASN A 49 11.30 -5.29 21.84
C ASN A 49 12.24 -6.32 22.45
N LYS A 50 12.07 -6.62 23.74
CA LYS A 50 12.98 -7.55 24.47
C LYS A 50 12.93 -8.97 23.91
N ASP A 51 11.77 -9.41 23.46
CA ASP A 51 11.53 -10.77 23.00
C ASP A 51 11.71 -10.94 21.49
N LEU A 52 11.41 -9.88 20.72
CA LEU A 52 11.46 -9.89 19.25
C LEU A 52 12.75 -9.28 18.68
N GLY A 53 13.51 -8.54 19.48
CA GLY A 53 14.74 -7.89 19.03
C GLY A 53 14.53 -6.47 18.52
N GLU A 54 15.41 -6.03 17.62
CA GLU A 54 15.43 -4.67 17.07
C GLU A 54 15.26 -4.70 15.55
N ALA A 55 14.56 -3.69 15.01
CA ALA A 55 14.45 -3.46 13.59
C ALA A 55 14.41 -1.95 13.28
N LYS A 56 15.00 -1.55 12.15
CA LYS A 56 14.87 -0.20 11.61
C LYS A 56 13.53 -0.11 10.86
N ILE A 57 12.73 0.87 11.18
CA ILE A 57 11.46 1.16 10.50
C ILE A 57 11.65 2.40 9.64
N VAL A 58 11.27 2.32 8.37
CA VAL A 58 11.29 3.43 7.42
C VAL A 58 9.85 3.72 6.99
N ASP A 59 9.38 4.95 7.24
CA ASP A 59 8.06 5.40 6.81
C ASP A 59 8.15 5.93 5.38
N LEU A 60 7.61 5.20 4.42
CA LEU A 60 7.56 5.63 3.02
C LEU A 60 6.46 6.68 2.82
N PRO A 61 6.56 7.55 1.83
CA PRO A 61 5.49 8.46 1.47
C PRO A 61 4.16 7.73 1.23
N GLY A 62 3.04 8.39 1.55
CA GLY A 62 1.71 7.83 1.27
C GLY A 62 1.39 7.92 -0.21
N ILE A 63 1.13 6.77 -0.84
CA ILE A 63 0.89 6.66 -2.28
C ILE A 63 -0.32 5.78 -2.57
N TYR A 64 -0.89 5.91 -3.76
CA TYR A 64 -2.01 5.08 -4.22
C TYR A 64 -1.59 3.98 -5.18
N SER A 65 -0.47 4.16 -5.86
CA SER A 65 0.11 3.18 -6.79
C SER A 65 1.63 3.28 -6.81
N LEU A 66 2.29 2.33 -7.47
CA LEU A 66 3.73 2.35 -7.72
C LEU A 66 4.05 2.80 -9.16
N SER A 67 3.14 3.54 -9.79
CA SER A 67 3.36 4.21 -11.07
C SER A 67 4.03 5.57 -10.84
N PRO A 68 4.92 6.04 -11.73
CA PRO A 68 5.82 7.17 -11.43
C PRO A 68 5.19 8.54 -11.72
N TYR A 69 3.95 8.77 -11.31
CA TYR A 69 3.25 10.04 -11.56
C TYR A 69 3.66 11.16 -10.60
N THR A 70 4.10 10.80 -9.38
CA THR A 70 4.51 11.76 -8.36
C THR A 70 5.89 11.42 -7.79
N PRO A 71 6.63 12.39 -7.23
CA PRO A 71 7.90 12.13 -6.55
C PRO A 71 7.78 11.10 -5.43
N GLU A 72 6.66 11.11 -4.70
CA GLU A 72 6.35 10.19 -3.61
C GLU A 72 6.26 8.73 -4.09
N GLU A 73 5.64 8.51 -5.24
CA GLU A 73 5.51 7.19 -5.86
C GLU A 73 6.88 6.69 -6.36
N VAL A 74 7.66 7.56 -6.98
CA VAL A 74 9.03 7.25 -7.40
C VAL A 74 9.91 6.87 -6.20
N ILE A 75 9.86 7.63 -5.11
CA ILE A 75 10.62 7.36 -3.88
C ILE A 75 10.25 6.00 -3.31
N SER A 76 8.95 5.74 -3.14
CA SER A 76 8.47 4.49 -2.53
C SER A 76 8.82 3.27 -3.38
N ARG A 77 8.64 3.38 -4.70
CA ARG A 77 9.05 2.34 -5.68
C ARG A 77 10.54 2.05 -5.59
N ASN A 78 11.37 3.10 -5.70
CA ASN A 78 12.82 2.96 -5.70
C ASN A 78 13.34 2.40 -4.38
N PHE A 79 12.77 2.79 -3.24
CA PHE A 79 13.16 2.24 -1.96
C PHE A 79 12.90 0.71 -1.90
N ILE A 80 11.73 0.26 -2.34
CA ILE A 80 11.42 -1.17 -2.32
C ILE A 80 12.31 -1.96 -3.29
N LEU A 81 12.56 -1.43 -4.49
CA LEU A 81 13.35 -2.12 -5.53
C LEU A 81 14.85 -2.12 -5.27
N ASN A 82 15.40 -0.97 -4.84
CA ASN A 82 16.85 -0.73 -4.81
C ASN A 82 17.43 -0.89 -3.41
N ASP A 83 16.75 -0.36 -2.36
CA ASP A 83 17.19 -0.49 -0.96
C ASP A 83 16.84 -1.87 -0.37
N LYS A 84 15.93 -2.61 -1.03
CA LYS A 84 15.55 -4.00 -0.72
C LYS A 84 15.32 -4.24 0.76
N PRO A 85 14.28 -3.63 1.36
CA PRO A 85 13.96 -3.86 2.76
C PRO A 85 13.70 -5.34 3.02
N ASP A 86 14.04 -5.80 4.23
CA ASP A 86 13.83 -7.20 4.62
C ASP A 86 12.34 -7.58 4.64
N CYS A 87 11.45 -6.60 4.86
CA CYS A 87 10.01 -6.78 4.76
C CYS A 87 9.31 -5.44 4.46
N VAL A 88 8.25 -5.48 3.66
CA VAL A 88 7.29 -4.39 3.49
C VAL A 88 6.07 -4.65 4.37
N ILE A 89 5.82 -3.76 5.32
CA ILE A 89 4.58 -3.74 6.10
C ILE A 89 3.60 -2.84 5.35
N ASN A 90 2.68 -3.45 4.64
CA ASN A 90 1.67 -2.74 3.86
C ASN A 90 0.48 -2.37 4.74
N VAL A 91 0.33 -1.09 5.06
CA VAL A 91 -0.70 -0.56 5.96
C VAL A 91 -1.97 -0.24 5.18
N LEU A 92 -3.06 -0.92 5.51
CA LEU A 92 -4.36 -0.75 4.88
C LEU A 92 -5.37 -0.16 5.86
N ASP A 93 -6.18 0.77 5.38
CA ASP A 93 -7.37 1.23 6.09
C ASP A 93 -8.51 0.21 5.91
N ALA A 94 -8.87 -0.47 6.99
CA ALA A 94 -9.92 -1.49 7.00
C ALA A 94 -11.31 -0.93 6.64
N THR A 95 -11.53 0.37 6.80
CA THR A 95 -12.80 1.04 6.46
C THR A 95 -12.93 1.27 4.95
N ASN A 96 -11.79 1.41 4.23
CA ASN A 96 -11.69 1.65 2.79
C ASN A 96 -10.83 0.58 2.08
N LEU A 97 -11.07 -0.69 2.40
CA LEU A 97 -10.19 -1.81 2.05
C LEU A 97 -10.01 -1.97 0.52
N GLU A 98 -11.07 -1.83 -0.24
CA GLU A 98 -11.05 -2.00 -1.69
C GLU A 98 -10.04 -1.05 -2.38
N ARG A 99 -10.09 0.23 -2.03
CA ARG A 99 -9.16 1.24 -2.56
C ARG A 99 -7.72 0.99 -2.14
N ASN A 100 -7.52 0.53 -0.90
CA ASN A 100 -6.18 0.31 -0.36
C ASN A 100 -5.51 -0.94 -0.96
N LEU A 101 -6.28 -1.95 -1.34
CA LEU A 101 -5.77 -3.18 -1.93
C LEU A 101 -5.16 -3.00 -3.32
N TYR A 102 -5.47 -1.92 -4.04
CA TYR A 102 -4.90 -1.67 -5.37
C TYR A 102 -3.37 -1.64 -5.33
N MET A 103 -2.79 -0.81 -4.47
CA MET A 103 -1.34 -0.76 -4.29
C MET A 103 -0.78 -2.10 -3.77
N THR A 104 -1.53 -2.79 -2.91
CA THR A 104 -1.13 -4.12 -2.42
C THR A 104 -0.88 -5.07 -3.59
N THR A 105 -1.75 -5.08 -4.61
CA THR A 105 -1.58 -5.96 -5.77
C THR A 105 -0.27 -5.70 -6.51
N GLN A 106 0.21 -4.45 -6.55
CA GLN A 106 1.47 -4.08 -7.18
C GLN A 106 2.68 -4.46 -6.31
N ILE A 107 2.59 -4.28 -4.98
CA ILE A 107 3.65 -4.74 -4.07
C ILE A 107 3.80 -6.26 -4.14
N LEU A 108 2.70 -6.99 -4.31
CA LEU A 108 2.73 -8.45 -4.43
C LEU A 108 3.45 -8.96 -5.69
N GLU A 109 3.65 -8.12 -6.70
CA GLU A 109 4.42 -8.45 -7.91
C GLU A 109 5.93 -8.35 -7.70
N MET A 110 6.37 -7.73 -6.61
CA MET A 110 7.79 -7.58 -6.25
C MET A 110 8.31 -8.78 -5.46
N ASN A 111 9.62 -9.06 -5.60
CA ASN A 111 10.33 -10.10 -4.84
C ASN A 111 10.71 -9.60 -3.43
N VAL A 112 9.73 -9.15 -2.67
CA VAL A 112 9.94 -8.64 -1.30
C VAL A 112 8.97 -9.33 -0.33
N PRO A 113 9.41 -9.74 0.87
CA PRO A 113 8.50 -10.21 1.91
C PRO A 113 7.49 -9.13 2.28
N VAL A 114 6.21 -9.50 2.38
CA VAL A 114 5.11 -8.57 2.65
C VAL A 114 4.26 -9.09 3.80
N VAL A 115 3.92 -8.19 4.72
CA VAL A 115 2.89 -8.39 5.74
C VAL A 115 1.88 -7.25 5.63
N VAL A 116 0.60 -7.58 5.64
CA VAL A 116 -0.48 -6.60 5.63
C VAL A 116 -0.85 -6.24 7.06
N ALA A 117 -0.71 -4.96 7.40
CA ALA A 117 -1.23 -4.37 8.63
C ALA A 117 -2.63 -3.80 8.36
N LEU A 118 -3.68 -4.55 8.70
CA LEU A 118 -5.06 -4.12 8.53
C LEU A 118 -5.44 -3.19 9.70
N ASN A 119 -5.30 -1.89 9.48
CA ASN A 119 -5.46 -0.86 10.51
C ASN A 119 -6.91 -0.37 10.63
N MET A 120 -7.20 0.39 11.69
CA MET A 120 -8.53 0.92 12.01
C MET A 120 -9.59 -0.15 12.31
N MET A 121 -9.16 -1.32 12.79
CA MET A 121 -10.08 -2.41 13.15
C MET A 121 -11.03 -2.06 14.31
N ASP A 122 -10.67 -1.10 15.12
CA ASP A 122 -11.57 -0.52 16.14
C ASP A 122 -12.75 0.22 15.50
N SER A 123 -12.54 0.95 14.41
CA SER A 123 -13.60 1.61 13.63
C SER A 123 -14.52 0.60 12.95
N VAL A 124 -13.96 -0.47 12.37
CA VAL A 124 -14.75 -1.56 11.78
C VAL A 124 -15.64 -2.23 12.82
N LYS A 125 -15.09 -2.55 14.00
CA LYS A 125 -15.85 -3.15 15.09
C LYS A 125 -16.95 -2.22 15.61
N SER A 126 -16.66 -0.91 15.75
CA SER A 126 -17.64 0.07 16.22
C SER A 126 -18.79 0.28 15.23
N SER A 127 -18.57 0.03 13.94
CA SER A 127 -19.62 0.04 12.90
C SER A 127 -20.41 -1.26 12.79
N GLY A 128 -20.21 -2.23 13.70
CA GLY A 128 -20.89 -3.52 13.66
C GLY A 128 -20.47 -4.45 12.53
N GLN A 129 -19.34 -4.13 11.88
CA GLN A 129 -18.77 -4.94 10.81
C GLN A 129 -17.63 -5.81 11.33
N SER A 130 -17.34 -6.88 10.62
CA SER A 130 -16.15 -7.70 10.83
C SER A 130 -15.48 -8.06 9.51
N ILE A 131 -14.16 -8.30 9.58
CA ILE A 131 -13.34 -8.71 8.45
C ILE A 131 -12.66 -10.02 8.84
N ASP A 132 -12.83 -11.05 8.03
CA ASP A 132 -12.13 -12.31 8.15
C ASP A 132 -10.70 -12.17 7.61
N CYS A 133 -9.76 -11.89 8.53
CA CYS A 133 -8.35 -11.69 8.20
C CYS A 133 -7.68 -12.97 7.69
N ASP A 134 -8.11 -14.15 8.15
CA ASP A 134 -7.56 -15.43 7.71
C ASP A 134 -7.99 -15.75 6.26
N ALA A 135 -9.24 -15.50 5.93
CA ALA A 135 -9.74 -15.61 4.57
C ALA A 135 -9.03 -14.63 3.63
N LEU A 136 -8.84 -13.37 4.06
CA LEU A 136 -8.10 -12.37 3.29
C LEU A 136 -6.62 -12.77 3.11
N SER A 137 -5.97 -13.25 4.15
CA SER A 137 -4.59 -13.74 4.11
C SER A 137 -4.43 -14.87 3.10
N LYS A 138 -5.33 -15.86 3.10
CA LYS A 138 -5.33 -16.96 2.11
C LYS A 138 -5.47 -16.46 0.68
N LYS A 139 -6.33 -15.47 0.44
CA LYS A 139 -6.56 -14.88 -0.90
C LYS A 139 -5.35 -14.08 -1.36
N LEU A 140 -4.79 -13.22 -0.49
CA LEU A 140 -3.61 -12.43 -0.80
C LEU A 140 -2.32 -13.25 -0.79
N GLY A 141 -2.29 -14.39 -0.07
CA GLY A 141 -1.12 -15.26 0.10
C GLY A 141 0.02 -14.63 0.89
N VAL A 142 -0.32 -13.69 1.77
CA VAL A 142 0.57 -13.03 2.72
C VAL A 142 -0.13 -12.90 4.07
N PRO A 143 0.61 -12.83 5.18
CA PRO A 143 0.00 -12.60 6.49
C PRO A 143 -0.80 -11.31 6.51
N VAL A 144 -2.00 -11.35 7.10
CA VAL A 144 -2.84 -10.18 7.36
C VAL A 144 -3.08 -10.08 8.86
N VAL A 145 -2.57 -9.02 9.47
CA VAL A 145 -2.66 -8.80 10.91
C VAL A 145 -3.63 -7.65 11.19
N PRO A 146 -4.76 -7.91 11.88
CA PRO A 146 -5.70 -6.86 12.28
C PRO A 146 -5.10 -6.03 13.42
N ILE A 147 -4.99 -4.71 13.21
CA ILE A 147 -4.41 -3.79 14.19
C ILE A 147 -5.29 -2.57 14.46
N SER A 148 -5.01 -1.88 15.54
CA SER A 148 -5.34 -0.48 15.74
C SER A 148 -4.08 0.25 16.19
N ALA A 149 -3.46 1.00 15.29
CA ALA A 149 -2.27 1.78 15.60
C ALA A 149 -2.56 2.82 16.70
N LEU A 150 -3.73 3.46 16.65
CA LEU A 150 -4.17 4.43 17.64
C LEU A 150 -4.33 3.83 19.04
N ARG A 151 -4.77 2.57 19.14
CA ARG A 151 -5.00 1.86 20.41
C ARG A 151 -3.88 0.89 20.79
N TYR A 152 -2.78 0.89 20.06
CA TYR A 152 -1.65 -0.02 20.30
C TYR A 152 -2.05 -1.51 20.32
N THR A 153 -3.06 -1.90 19.50
CA THR A 153 -3.58 -3.27 19.50
C THR A 153 -2.84 -4.11 18.44
N ASN A 154 -2.39 -5.30 18.83
CA ASN A 154 -1.72 -6.31 18.00
C ASN A 154 -0.42 -5.86 17.30
N LEU A 155 0.27 -4.84 17.83
CA LEU A 155 1.52 -4.34 17.23
C LEU A 155 2.66 -5.36 17.37
N ASP A 156 2.76 -6.06 18.48
CA ASP A 156 3.78 -7.10 18.68
C ASP A 156 3.55 -8.30 17.74
N GLU A 157 2.28 -8.66 17.51
CA GLU A 157 1.96 -9.71 16.52
C GLU A 157 2.32 -9.28 15.10
N LEU A 158 2.03 -8.03 14.74
CA LEU A 158 2.45 -7.47 13.45
C LEU A 158 3.96 -7.57 13.27
N MET A 159 4.75 -7.17 14.27
CA MET A 159 6.20 -7.22 14.20
C MET A 159 6.73 -8.64 14.18
N ARG A 160 6.11 -9.58 14.91
CA ARG A 160 6.46 -11.01 14.85
C ARG A 160 6.26 -11.57 13.46
N GLN A 161 5.13 -11.27 12.82
CA GLN A 161 4.85 -11.69 11.46
C GLN A 161 5.82 -11.06 10.45
N ALA A 162 6.19 -9.78 10.62
CA ALA A 162 7.16 -9.11 9.77
C ALA A 162 8.55 -9.73 9.88
N MET A 163 9.03 -10.02 11.09
CA MET A 163 10.31 -10.68 11.32
C MET A 163 10.32 -12.12 10.77
N SER A 164 9.23 -12.85 10.93
CA SER A 164 9.08 -14.18 10.36
C SER A 164 9.09 -14.13 8.82
N ALA A 165 8.37 -13.18 8.22
CA ALA A 165 8.32 -13.01 6.77
C ALA A 165 9.69 -12.63 6.20
N ALA A 166 10.45 -11.77 6.88
CA ALA A 166 11.79 -11.34 6.47
C ALA A 166 12.79 -12.48 6.33
N SER A 167 12.60 -13.57 7.08
CA SER A 167 13.45 -14.76 6.98
C SER A 167 13.14 -15.63 5.75
N LEU A 168 12.04 -15.37 5.05
CA LEU A 168 11.56 -16.15 3.91
C LEU A 168 11.85 -15.40 2.60
N LYS A 169 12.53 -16.06 1.67
CA LYS A 169 12.61 -15.54 0.29
C LYS A 169 11.23 -15.60 -0.33
N ARG A 170 10.85 -14.51 -0.98
CA ARG A 170 9.59 -14.42 -1.70
C ARG A 170 9.83 -14.04 -3.15
N GLU A 171 9.14 -14.73 -4.05
CA GLU A 171 9.01 -14.34 -5.44
C GLU A 171 7.72 -13.54 -5.64
N GLY A 172 7.81 -12.51 -6.46
CA GLY A 172 6.65 -11.73 -6.87
C GLY A 172 5.64 -12.61 -7.61
N ARG A 173 4.37 -12.36 -7.38
CA ARG A 173 3.29 -13.07 -8.06
C ARG A 173 2.24 -12.10 -8.55
N SER A 174 1.76 -12.33 -9.75
CA SER A 174 0.54 -11.67 -10.22
C SER A 174 -0.66 -12.22 -9.46
N VAL A 175 -1.51 -11.33 -8.98
CA VAL A 175 -2.75 -11.69 -8.30
C VAL A 175 -3.87 -12.07 -9.29
N TRP A 176 -3.67 -11.79 -10.57
CA TRP A 176 -4.57 -12.13 -11.67
C TRP A 176 -3.79 -12.91 -12.73
N ASN A 177 -4.13 -14.16 -12.86
CA ASN A 177 -3.39 -15.11 -13.70
C ASN A 177 -4.30 -15.76 -14.74
N THR A 178 -5.36 -15.07 -15.14
CA THR A 178 -6.40 -15.58 -16.03
C THR A 178 -6.67 -14.61 -17.18
N GLY A 179 -6.85 -15.11 -18.37
CA GLY A 179 -7.25 -14.34 -19.55
C GLY A 179 -6.19 -14.30 -20.64
N SER A 180 -6.47 -13.54 -21.70
CA SER A 180 -5.64 -13.35 -22.89
C SER A 180 -4.26 -12.74 -22.55
N GLU A 181 -4.19 -11.94 -21.49
CA GLU A 181 -2.98 -11.22 -21.12
C GLU A 181 -1.91 -12.10 -20.46
N ARG A 182 -2.26 -13.30 -20.01
CA ARG A 182 -1.31 -14.21 -19.37
C ARG A 182 -0.10 -14.53 -20.26
N GLU A 183 -0.34 -14.78 -21.55
CA GLU A 183 0.72 -15.10 -22.49
C GLU A 183 1.64 -13.89 -22.73
N ASN A 184 1.07 -12.70 -22.85
CA ASN A 184 1.80 -11.45 -23.02
C ASN A 184 2.70 -11.17 -21.81
N ILE A 185 2.14 -11.32 -20.59
CA ILE A 185 2.90 -11.16 -19.36
C ILE A 185 4.03 -12.17 -19.27
N GLN A 186 3.79 -13.45 -19.60
CA GLN A 186 4.83 -14.48 -19.57
C GLN A 186 5.97 -14.19 -20.55
N LYS A 187 5.66 -13.70 -21.76
CA LYS A 187 6.68 -13.29 -22.75
C LYS A 187 7.51 -12.12 -22.20
N ALA A 188 6.85 -11.09 -21.63
CA ALA A 188 7.55 -9.95 -21.06
C ALA A 188 8.41 -10.36 -19.84
N VAL A 189 7.88 -11.16 -18.92
CA VAL A 189 8.64 -11.69 -17.77
C VAL A 189 9.87 -12.45 -18.23
N LYS A 190 9.76 -13.27 -19.29
CA LYS A 190 10.89 -14.00 -19.82
C LYS A 190 12.00 -13.07 -20.31
N ILE A 191 11.66 -11.98 -21.01
CA ILE A 191 12.64 -10.98 -21.47
C ILE A 191 13.44 -10.42 -20.29
N TYR A 192 12.77 -10.04 -19.21
CA TYR A 192 13.43 -9.51 -18.01
C TYR A 192 14.25 -10.58 -17.29
N THR A 193 13.75 -11.82 -17.22
CA THR A 193 14.46 -12.94 -16.58
C THR A 193 15.71 -13.31 -17.38
N ASP A 194 15.62 -13.40 -18.68
CA ASP A 194 16.77 -13.68 -19.57
C ASP A 194 17.81 -12.55 -19.50
N GLY A 195 17.36 -11.30 -19.27
CA GLY A 195 18.21 -10.15 -18.99
C GLY A 195 18.78 -10.11 -17.57
N SER A 196 18.49 -11.09 -16.73
CA SER A 196 18.92 -11.16 -15.31
C SER A 196 18.49 -9.96 -14.46
N VAL A 197 17.35 -9.36 -14.79
CA VAL A 197 16.75 -8.26 -14.02
C VAL A 197 15.99 -8.82 -12.82
N ASP A 198 16.36 -8.36 -11.63
CA ASP A 198 15.61 -8.72 -10.40
C ASP A 198 14.19 -8.13 -10.47
N ASN A 199 13.24 -8.72 -9.74
CA ASN A 199 11.83 -8.30 -9.80
C ASN A 199 11.22 -8.36 -11.22
N ALA A 200 11.62 -9.35 -12.03
CA ALA A 200 11.25 -9.48 -13.45
C ALA A 200 9.74 -9.34 -13.70
N LEU A 201 8.88 -9.87 -12.83
CA LEU A 201 7.43 -9.73 -12.95
C LEU A 201 6.97 -8.27 -12.84
N PHE A 202 7.45 -7.55 -11.81
CA PHE A 202 7.09 -6.15 -11.62
C PHE A 202 7.55 -5.28 -12.81
N HIS A 203 8.80 -5.45 -13.23
CA HIS A 203 9.37 -4.71 -14.37
C HIS A 203 8.65 -5.03 -15.69
N ALA A 204 8.34 -6.30 -15.93
CA ALA A 204 7.56 -6.71 -17.10
C ALA A 204 6.17 -6.07 -17.13
N MET A 205 5.48 -6.05 -15.99
CA MET A 205 4.18 -5.38 -15.87
C MET A 205 4.29 -3.89 -16.18
N LYS A 206 5.30 -3.22 -15.62
CA LYS A 206 5.53 -1.80 -15.87
C LYS A 206 5.90 -1.50 -17.32
N ALA A 207 6.68 -2.36 -17.96
CA ALA A 207 6.98 -2.21 -19.39
C ALA A 207 5.74 -2.38 -20.28
N LEU A 208 4.86 -3.32 -19.95
CA LEU A 208 3.60 -3.52 -20.67
C LEU A 208 2.61 -2.35 -20.44
N GLU A 209 2.65 -1.72 -19.27
CA GLU A 209 1.88 -0.51 -18.92
C GLU A 209 2.48 0.78 -19.54
N GLY A 210 3.63 0.71 -20.23
CA GLY A 210 4.26 1.88 -20.86
C GLY A 210 4.96 2.82 -19.89
N ASP A 211 5.41 2.32 -18.73
CA ASP A 211 5.98 3.11 -17.64
C ASP A 211 7.29 3.82 -18.07
N GLU A 212 7.33 5.16 -17.89
CA GLU A 212 8.46 5.98 -18.34
C GLU A 212 9.76 5.72 -17.56
N LEU A 213 9.68 5.39 -16.27
CA LEU A 213 10.87 5.04 -15.49
C LEU A 213 11.43 3.71 -15.96
N GLU A 214 10.56 2.76 -16.30
CA GLU A 214 10.98 1.49 -16.84
C GLU A 214 11.69 1.64 -18.17
N ALA A 215 11.17 2.51 -19.06
CA ALA A 215 11.81 2.86 -20.31
C ALA A 215 13.19 3.50 -20.13
N LYS A 216 13.42 4.20 -19.04
CA LYS A 216 14.69 4.86 -18.71
C LYS A 216 15.67 3.89 -18.04
N ASP A 217 15.22 3.16 -17.04
CA ASP A 217 16.08 2.39 -16.13
C ASP A 217 16.46 1.02 -16.72
N ASN A 218 15.54 0.40 -17.49
CA ASN A 218 15.71 -0.93 -18.10
C ASN A 218 15.51 -0.90 -19.64
N LYS A 219 16.07 0.11 -20.30
CA LYS A 219 15.79 0.44 -21.71
C LYS A 219 15.84 -0.76 -22.67
N LEU A 220 16.84 -1.62 -22.56
CA LEU A 220 17.00 -2.76 -23.49
C LEU A 220 15.84 -3.75 -23.38
N ALA A 221 15.49 -4.16 -22.15
CA ALA A 221 14.38 -5.08 -21.91
C ALA A 221 13.04 -4.41 -22.23
N TYR A 222 12.88 -3.13 -21.90
CA TYR A 222 11.70 -2.34 -22.24
C TYR A 222 11.46 -2.30 -23.75
N ASP A 223 12.48 -1.92 -24.54
CA ASP A 223 12.39 -1.84 -26.01
C ASP A 223 12.05 -3.22 -26.63
N GLU A 224 12.51 -4.32 -26.03
CA GLU A 224 12.18 -5.68 -26.48
C GLU A 224 10.72 -6.05 -26.15
N VAL A 225 10.21 -5.65 -24.98
CA VAL A 225 8.79 -5.81 -24.65
C VAL A 225 7.91 -5.00 -25.60
N GLN A 226 8.29 -3.76 -25.96
CA GLN A 226 7.53 -2.95 -26.92
C GLN A 226 7.45 -3.59 -28.31
N ARG A 227 8.45 -4.39 -28.72
CA ARG A 227 8.42 -5.14 -30.00
C ARG A 227 7.38 -6.27 -30.01
N LEU A 228 6.81 -6.65 -28.88
CA LEU A 228 5.66 -7.57 -28.84
C LEU A 228 4.40 -6.98 -29.49
N GLY A 229 4.38 -5.66 -29.73
CA GLY A 229 3.27 -4.97 -30.40
C GLY A 229 2.00 -4.83 -29.55
N ILE A 230 2.14 -4.89 -28.22
CA ILE A 230 1.03 -4.72 -27.28
C ILE A 230 0.84 -3.22 -27.08
N ASN A 231 -0.42 -2.75 -27.22
CA ASN A 231 -0.75 -1.35 -26.94
C ASN A 231 -0.69 -1.10 -25.42
N ALA A 232 0.18 -0.18 -25.00
CA ALA A 232 0.42 0.09 -23.57
C ALA A 232 -0.81 0.70 -22.87
N GLU A 233 -1.54 1.64 -23.51
CA GLU A 233 -2.74 2.25 -22.93
C GLU A 233 -3.86 1.21 -22.75
N ASP A 234 -4.06 0.33 -23.74
CA ASP A 234 -5.05 -0.75 -23.65
C ASP A 234 -4.65 -1.75 -22.55
N PHE A 235 -3.36 -2.05 -22.43
CA PHE A 235 -2.86 -2.97 -21.41
C PHE A 235 -2.99 -2.36 -20.01
N GLU A 236 -2.65 -1.08 -19.82
CA GLU A 236 -2.81 -0.38 -18.54
C GLU A 236 -4.27 -0.39 -18.08
N ALA A 237 -5.20 -0.04 -18.99
CA ALA A 237 -6.63 -0.09 -18.69
C ALA A 237 -7.11 -1.50 -18.33
N THR A 238 -6.67 -2.51 -19.08
CA THR A 238 -6.99 -3.91 -18.82
C THR A 238 -6.41 -4.39 -17.50
N SER A 239 -5.17 -4.04 -17.20
CA SER A 239 -4.49 -4.40 -15.94
C SER A 239 -5.22 -3.81 -14.73
N ALA A 240 -5.63 -2.54 -14.82
CA ALA A 240 -6.39 -1.88 -13.78
C ALA A 240 -7.74 -2.58 -13.54
N ASP A 241 -8.49 -2.90 -14.59
CA ASP A 241 -9.78 -3.59 -14.50
C ASP A 241 -9.64 -4.99 -13.88
N LEU A 242 -8.61 -5.74 -14.28
CA LEU A 242 -8.31 -7.07 -13.73
C LEU A 242 -7.90 -7.00 -12.25
N ARG A 243 -7.13 -5.98 -11.84
CA ARG A 243 -6.79 -5.74 -10.43
C ARG A 243 -8.05 -5.47 -9.61
N TYR A 244 -8.95 -4.60 -10.08
CA TYR A 244 -10.22 -4.32 -9.39
C TYR A 244 -11.13 -5.56 -9.34
N LYS A 245 -11.22 -6.34 -10.41
CA LYS A 245 -11.97 -7.62 -10.40
C LYS A 245 -11.42 -8.60 -9.38
N TYR A 246 -10.09 -8.73 -9.30
CA TYR A 246 -9.45 -9.56 -8.28
C TYR A 246 -9.75 -9.05 -6.87
N ILE A 247 -9.65 -7.74 -6.63
CA ILE A 247 -9.91 -7.11 -5.33
C ILE A 247 -11.35 -7.37 -4.91
N THR A 248 -12.32 -7.06 -5.76
CA THR A 248 -13.75 -7.28 -5.48
C THR A 248 -14.05 -8.75 -5.23
N GLY A 249 -13.51 -9.66 -6.04
CA GLY A 249 -13.60 -11.09 -5.83
C GLY A 249 -12.93 -11.57 -4.53
N SER A 250 -11.83 -10.95 -4.15
CA SER A 250 -11.11 -11.25 -2.90
C SER A 250 -11.87 -10.79 -1.67
N LEU A 251 -12.57 -9.68 -1.75
CA LEU A 251 -13.37 -9.13 -0.66
C LEU A 251 -14.72 -9.84 -0.49
N SER A 252 -15.18 -10.54 -1.53
CA SER A 252 -16.41 -11.33 -1.44
C SER A 252 -16.30 -12.41 -0.36
N GLY A 253 -17.21 -12.36 0.62
CA GLY A 253 -17.24 -13.25 1.78
C GLY A 253 -16.20 -12.98 2.87
N VAL A 254 -15.30 -12.00 2.68
CA VAL A 254 -14.33 -11.58 3.71
C VAL A 254 -14.93 -10.57 4.67
N ARG A 255 -15.77 -9.68 4.16
CA ARG A 255 -16.46 -8.67 4.97
C ARG A 255 -17.84 -9.19 5.34
N THR A 256 -18.14 -9.24 6.63
CA THR A 256 -19.44 -9.66 7.18
C THR A 256 -19.99 -8.53 8.07
N GLY A 257 -21.30 -8.56 8.27
CA GLY A 257 -22.06 -7.50 8.92
C GLY A 257 -22.67 -6.55 7.89
N ALA A 258 -23.97 -6.27 8.04
CA ALA A 258 -24.57 -5.19 7.27
C ALA A 258 -23.82 -3.91 7.57
N PRO A 259 -23.51 -3.06 6.54
CA PRO A 259 -23.15 -1.70 6.87
C PRO A 259 -24.27 -1.21 7.75
N VAL A 260 -23.95 -0.83 8.98
CA VAL A 260 -24.91 -0.06 9.78
C VAL A 260 -25.25 1.07 8.82
N GLN A 261 -26.47 1.02 8.24
CA GLN A 261 -27.02 2.23 7.67
C GLN A 261 -26.81 3.20 8.83
N GLU A 262 -25.83 4.06 8.66
CA GLU A 262 -25.80 5.24 9.49
C GLU A 262 -27.21 5.77 9.38
N SER A 263 -28.02 5.46 10.36
CA SER A 263 -29.06 6.36 10.75
C SER A 263 -28.27 7.63 10.96
N LYS A 264 -28.23 8.49 9.95
CA LYS A 264 -27.48 9.75 9.93
C LYS A 264 -27.94 10.57 11.14
N LYS A 265 -27.46 10.22 12.31
CA LYS A 265 -27.26 11.21 13.35
C LYS A 265 -26.14 12.06 12.78
N LEU A 266 -26.57 13.04 11.94
CA LEU A 266 -25.71 14.08 11.43
C LEU A 266 -24.79 14.47 12.56
N SER A 267 -23.48 14.29 12.38
CA SER A 267 -22.50 14.76 13.36
C SER A 267 -22.78 16.26 13.59
N LEU A 268 -22.37 16.80 14.70
CA LEU A 268 -22.48 18.25 14.93
C LEU A 268 -21.82 19.00 13.75
N SER A 269 -20.73 18.49 13.20
CA SER A 269 -20.05 19.00 12.03
C SER A 269 -20.93 18.96 10.78
N ASP A 270 -21.61 17.84 10.50
CA ASP A 270 -22.52 17.74 9.33
C ASP A 270 -23.75 18.66 9.46
N LYS A 271 -24.20 18.92 10.70
CA LYS A 271 -25.28 19.87 10.96
C LYS A 271 -24.82 21.31 10.72
N ILE A 272 -23.60 21.63 11.16
CA ILE A 272 -22.96 22.93 10.93
C ILE A 272 -22.71 23.13 9.45
N ASP A 273 -22.15 22.15 8.77
CA ASP A 273 -21.90 22.17 7.32
C ASP A 273 -23.21 22.38 6.54
N LYS A 274 -24.28 21.68 6.91
CA LYS A 274 -25.59 21.84 6.27
C LYS A 274 -26.19 23.22 6.43
N VAL A 275 -25.87 23.92 7.51
CA VAL A 275 -26.29 25.31 7.73
C VAL A 275 -25.39 26.29 6.97
N LEU A 276 -24.07 26.08 7.03
CA LEU A 276 -23.08 26.93 6.36
C LEU A 276 -23.15 26.84 4.82
N THR A 277 -23.44 25.66 4.28
CA THR A 277 -23.58 25.42 2.83
C THR A 277 -24.99 25.61 2.30
N ASN A 278 -25.94 26.05 3.15
CA ASN A 278 -27.31 26.30 2.72
C ASN A 278 -27.36 27.47 1.77
N LYS A 279 -27.98 27.28 0.61
CA LYS A 279 -28.09 28.27 -0.49
C LYS A 279 -28.66 29.64 -0.05
N TRP A 280 -29.48 29.68 0.96
CA TRP A 280 -30.14 30.89 1.45
C TRP A 280 -29.54 31.44 2.75
N LEU A 281 -28.95 30.57 3.61
CA LEU A 281 -28.42 30.95 4.90
C LEU A 281 -26.89 31.11 4.87
N GLY A 282 -26.19 30.47 3.94
CA GLY A 282 -24.72 30.48 3.85
C GLY A 282 -24.17 31.90 3.59
N ILE A 283 -24.76 32.66 2.68
CA ILE A 283 -24.28 34.01 2.36
C ILE A 283 -24.47 34.98 3.54
N PRO A 284 -25.69 35.10 4.14
CA PRO A 284 -25.87 35.94 5.32
C PRO A 284 -24.95 35.53 6.50
N LEU A 285 -24.79 34.24 6.74
CA LEU A 285 -23.95 33.75 7.82
C LEU A 285 -22.46 34.05 7.59
N MET A 286 -22.00 33.93 6.35
CA MET A 286 -20.63 34.29 5.95
C MET A 286 -20.37 35.80 6.20
N VAL A 287 -21.34 36.65 5.87
CA VAL A 287 -21.25 38.10 6.14
C VAL A 287 -21.15 38.38 7.64
N VAL A 288 -21.95 37.70 8.47
CA VAL A 288 -21.90 37.84 9.92
C VAL A 288 -20.54 37.43 10.49
N ILE A 289 -19.98 36.32 9.99
CA ILE A 289 -18.64 35.80 10.43
C ILE A 289 -17.51 36.75 10.01
N LEU A 290 -17.63 37.44 8.88
CA LEU A 290 -16.64 38.40 8.41
C LEU A 290 -16.66 39.76 9.16
N PHE A 291 -17.76 40.08 9.83
CA PHE A 291 -17.92 41.34 10.60
C PHE A 291 -17.83 41.14 12.13
N LEU A 292 -17.57 39.93 12.61
CA LEU A 292 -17.19 39.58 13.99
C LEU A 292 -15.68 39.39 14.12
#